data_7c0874faeaf4b33bad79667949a49faa
#
_entry.id   7c0874faeaf4b33bad79667949a49faa
#
_cell.length_a   1.000
_cell.length_b   1.000
_cell.length_c   1.000
_cell.angle_alpha   90.00
_cell.angle_beta   90.00
_cell.angle_gamma   90.00
#
_symmetry.space_group_name_H-M   'P 1'
#
loop_
_entity.id
_entity.type
_entity.pdbx_description
1 polymer ?
#
loop_
_entity_poly.entity_id
_entity_poly.type
_entity_poly.pdbx_seq_one_letter_code
_entity_poly.pdbx_strand_id
1 'polypeptide(L)'
;MPPLQRSLALWLALALALAQAAGAQTPLEEAARIAAEPNFLDRPGGAGNDPQTSVAQPDFSARPSANLNTSIQDLLEPYGDPFAARSFLRTRGIAYSFTYVGESFGNVTGGARRGGIAEGRLDFQFDADLDTLMGWRDAAFHTNLYQIHGIGLSRHYVDNFMSVSAIEALPSSRLYELWVEQRFFDGQLGIRVGQLATDTEFAVSQTGTLFLNSTFGWPNIMASVIPSGGPIYPLAVPAVRAKYVLNQSFSLQAGIYDGDPAGPPRRGNDPDPQRRNRTGTNFRTNDPALVIAEAAYAYGLEADDNIEPGTVTLGGWYHFGRFGSLRFDRSGGSLANPSSSGLARRFRGNSGIYGIIDQTIYREPDDPNDGASVFVRLSGSPSDRNLLDLYLDAGIGYKGLLPGRSDDTVGVAFAIERISKNARGFDRDTLLFGGTPAPRRSSEAVLEVSYQAVLGPGVTVQPDFQYVFRPSGGAANPREMDGRRIRNAAVFGLRATIRY
;
A
#
# COMPACT_ATOMS: atom_id res chain seq x y z
N MET A 1 9.55 20.29 29.71
CA MET A 1 8.49 19.66 28.92
C MET A 1 9.15 18.95 27.75
N PRO A 2 8.89 17.67 27.53
CA PRO A 2 9.51 16.91 26.45
C PRO A 2 9.04 17.42 25.06
N PRO A 3 9.82 17.29 24.02
CA PRO A 3 9.56 17.86 22.68
C PRO A 3 8.24 17.43 22.04
N LEU A 4 7.68 16.30 22.40
CA LEU A 4 6.38 15.80 21.89
C LEU A 4 5.19 16.72 22.20
N GLN A 5 5.16 17.35 23.40
CA GLN A 5 4.06 18.24 23.78
C GLN A 5 4.07 19.57 23.01
N ARG A 6 5.25 20.02 22.56
CA ARG A 6 5.35 21.28 21.79
C ARG A 6 4.88 21.09 20.34
N SER A 7 5.12 19.94 19.74
CA SER A 7 4.68 19.68 18.35
C SER A 7 3.16 19.49 18.26
N LEU A 8 2.56 18.75 19.20
CA LEU A 8 1.10 18.54 19.23
C LEU A 8 0.34 19.86 19.48
N ALA A 9 0.89 20.70 20.38
CA ALA A 9 0.31 22.02 20.69
C ALA A 9 0.39 22.99 19.50
N LEU A 10 1.46 22.91 18.68
CA LEU A 10 1.60 23.75 17.49
C LEU A 10 0.61 23.37 16.39
N TRP A 11 0.36 22.07 16.20
CA TRP A 11 -0.60 21.56 15.23
C TRP A 11 -2.06 21.84 15.64
N LEU A 12 -2.37 21.67 16.94
CA LEU A 12 -3.67 22.07 17.49
C LEU A 12 -3.90 23.60 17.40
N ALA A 13 -2.86 24.41 17.64
CA ALA A 13 -2.95 25.86 17.53
C ALA A 13 -3.12 26.32 16.07
N LEU A 14 -2.51 25.64 15.10
CA LEU A 14 -2.68 25.92 13.67
C LEU A 14 -4.09 25.53 13.19
N ALA A 15 -4.62 24.40 13.67
CA ALA A 15 -5.99 23.98 13.40
C ALA A 15 -7.04 24.92 14.01
N LEU A 16 -6.79 25.40 15.23
CA LEU A 16 -7.65 26.39 15.91
C LEU A 16 -7.59 27.79 15.27
N ALA A 17 -6.42 28.23 14.79
CA ALA A 17 -6.27 29.53 14.11
C ALA A 17 -6.97 29.53 12.73
N LEU A 18 -7.02 28.42 12.03
CA LEU A 18 -7.76 28.27 10.77
C LEU A 18 -9.28 28.23 11.00
N ALA A 19 -9.75 27.72 12.13
CA ALA A 19 -11.17 27.67 12.50
C ALA A 19 -11.75 29.04 12.83
N GLN A 20 -10.93 30.02 13.29
CA GLN A 20 -11.39 31.38 13.63
C GLN A 20 -11.56 32.35 12.43
N ALA A 21 -11.13 31.92 11.22
CA ALA A 21 -11.20 32.75 10.01
C ALA A 21 -12.52 32.64 9.22
N ALA A 22 -13.43 31.73 9.61
CA ALA A 22 -14.72 31.47 8.95
C ALA A 22 -15.86 32.15 9.75
N GLY A 23 -16.42 33.24 9.22
CA GLY A 23 -17.47 34.07 9.84
C GLY A 23 -18.83 33.37 9.96
N ALA A 24 -19.53 33.66 11.04
CA ALA A 24 -20.79 33.08 11.49
C ALA A 24 -22.02 33.46 10.65
N GLN A 25 -22.88 32.49 10.39
CA GLN A 25 -24.28 32.66 9.97
C GLN A 25 -25.26 31.99 10.99
N THR A 26 -26.54 32.38 10.94
CA THR A 26 -27.52 32.17 12.01
C THR A 26 -28.04 30.72 12.20
N PRO A 27 -28.40 30.31 13.45
CA PRO A 27 -28.57 28.90 13.83
C PRO A 27 -29.79 28.13 13.31
N LEU A 28 -30.82 28.81 12.79
CA LEU A 28 -32.09 28.16 12.40
C LEU A 28 -32.16 27.74 10.91
N GLU A 29 -31.54 28.50 10.02
CA GLU A 29 -31.40 28.11 8.61
C GLU A 29 -30.37 27.00 8.44
N GLU A 30 -29.37 26.95 9.31
CA GLU A 30 -28.32 25.97 9.35
C GLU A 30 -28.81 24.57 9.80
N ALA A 31 -29.73 24.51 10.78
CA ALA A 31 -30.34 23.28 11.24
C ALA A 31 -31.23 22.60 10.18
N ALA A 32 -31.90 23.39 9.32
CA ALA A 32 -32.72 22.84 8.24
C ALA A 32 -31.87 22.33 7.05
N ARG A 33 -30.67 22.89 6.84
CA ARG A 33 -29.73 22.46 5.80
C ARG A 33 -29.00 21.20 6.19
N ILE A 34 -28.62 21.06 7.46
CA ILE A 34 -27.95 19.87 8.02
C ILE A 34 -28.85 18.61 7.94
N ALA A 35 -30.17 18.78 8.02
CA ALA A 35 -31.11 17.66 7.91
C ALA A 35 -31.34 17.15 6.47
N ALA A 36 -30.85 17.87 5.45
CA ALA A 36 -31.07 17.57 4.04
C ALA A 36 -29.81 17.09 3.29
N GLU A 37 -28.61 17.20 3.87
CA GLU A 37 -27.37 16.73 3.22
C GLU A 37 -26.92 15.38 3.79
N PRO A 38 -26.49 14.42 2.93
CA PRO A 38 -25.93 13.15 3.41
C PRO A 38 -24.66 13.42 4.21
N ASN A 39 -24.55 12.75 5.37
CA ASN A 39 -23.38 12.82 6.26
C ASN A 39 -22.11 12.49 5.47
N PHE A 40 -20.99 13.14 5.78
CA PHE A 40 -19.66 12.87 5.19
C PHE A 40 -19.33 11.37 5.17
N LEU A 41 -19.69 10.64 6.23
CA LEU A 41 -19.46 9.19 6.36
C LEU A 41 -20.32 8.34 5.39
N ASP A 42 -21.38 8.91 4.84
CA ASP A 42 -22.24 8.25 3.86
C ASP A 42 -21.89 8.64 2.41
N ARG A 43 -20.92 9.55 2.24
CA ARG A 43 -20.39 9.94 0.92
C ARG A 43 -19.33 8.94 0.46
N PRO A 44 -19.31 8.53 -0.83
CA PRO A 44 -18.22 7.71 -1.36
C PRO A 44 -16.88 8.39 -1.10
N GLY A 45 -16.00 7.78 -0.34
CA GLY A 45 -14.68 8.31 -0.01
C GLY A 45 -14.42 8.65 1.46
N GLY A 46 -15.36 8.44 2.37
CA GLY A 46 -15.26 8.79 3.79
C GLY A 46 -14.77 7.69 4.74
N ALA A 47 -14.42 6.50 4.29
CA ALA A 47 -14.01 5.42 5.18
C ALA A 47 -12.69 4.77 4.74
N GLY A 48 -11.76 4.78 5.64
CA GLY A 48 -10.63 3.87 5.85
C GLY A 48 -9.82 3.37 4.65
N ASN A 49 -8.60 3.85 4.55
CA ASN A 49 -7.60 3.42 3.58
C ASN A 49 -6.83 2.18 4.07
N ASP A 50 -7.40 1.01 4.02
CA ASP A 50 -6.65 -0.24 4.00
C ASP A 50 -6.35 -0.57 2.52
N PRO A 51 -5.12 -0.91 2.10
CA PRO A 51 -4.82 -1.34 0.75
C PRO A 51 -5.69 -2.51 0.28
N GLN A 52 -6.28 -3.25 1.20
CA GLN A 52 -7.25 -4.32 0.93
C GLN A 52 -8.71 -3.94 1.17
N THR A 53 -8.97 -2.73 1.71
CA THR A 53 -10.32 -2.20 1.94
C THR A 53 -10.44 -0.75 1.48
N SER A 54 -9.36 -0.14 0.97
CA SER A 54 -9.39 1.23 0.51
C SER A 54 -10.05 1.32 -0.85
N VAL A 55 -11.31 1.61 -0.83
CA VAL A 55 -11.96 2.14 -1.99
C VAL A 55 -12.45 3.51 -1.67
N ALA A 56 -11.63 4.47 -1.93
CA ALA A 56 -12.07 5.84 -2.07
C ALA A 56 -11.34 6.50 -3.22
N GLN A 57 -11.26 5.77 -4.32
CA GLN A 57 -11.30 6.46 -5.62
C GLN A 57 -12.77 6.76 -5.90
N PRO A 58 -13.14 7.87 -6.59
CA PRO A 58 -14.46 7.95 -7.17
C PRO A 58 -14.66 6.65 -7.94
N ASP A 59 -15.79 6.01 -7.69
CA ASP A 59 -16.12 4.72 -8.26
C ASP A 59 -16.28 4.86 -9.77
N PHE A 60 -15.19 4.70 -10.48
CA PHE A 60 -15.16 4.79 -11.93
C PHE A 60 -15.39 3.44 -12.61
N SER A 61 -15.30 2.35 -11.86
CA SER A 61 -15.51 1.03 -12.42
C SER A 61 -15.77 0.04 -11.31
N ALA A 62 -16.62 -0.82 -11.38
CA ALA A 62 -16.93 -1.84 -10.40
C ALA A 62 -17.24 -1.27 -9.00
N ARG A 63 -18.49 -1.26 -8.66
CA ARG A 63 -18.90 -1.16 -7.27
C ARG A 63 -18.09 -2.19 -6.48
N PRO A 64 -17.36 -1.80 -5.41
CA PRO A 64 -16.77 -2.80 -4.53
C PRO A 64 -17.87 -3.76 -4.16
N SER A 65 -17.57 -5.05 -4.14
CA SER A 65 -18.57 -6.00 -3.71
C SER A 65 -19.10 -5.53 -2.36
N ALA A 66 -20.38 -5.25 -2.28
CA ALA A 66 -21.03 -4.64 -1.10
C ALA A 66 -20.66 -5.36 0.21
N ASN A 67 -20.26 -6.63 0.08
CA ASN A 67 -19.95 -7.53 1.18
C ASN A 67 -18.55 -7.37 1.79
N LEU A 68 -17.56 -6.79 1.06
CA LEU A 68 -16.23 -6.51 1.65
C LEU A 68 -16.25 -5.31 2.61
N ASN A 69 -17.23 -4.44 2.49
CA ASN A 69 -17.44 -3.28 3.37
C ASN A 69 -18.43 -3.53 4.51
N THR A 70 -18.99 -4.74 4.63
CA THR A 70 -19.91 -5.11 5.70
C THR A 70 -19.17 -5.42 7.00
N SER A 71 -19.89 -5.37 8.11
CA SER A 71 -19.37 -5.61 9.45
C SER A 71 -20.03 -6.84 10.06
N ILE A 72 -19.31 -7.56 10.93
CA ILE A 72 -19.89 -8.65 11.75
C ILE A 72 -21.03 -8.17 12.66
N GLN A 73 -21.22 -6.85 12.81
CA GLN A 73 -22.36 -6.31 13.57
C GLN A 73 -23.69 -6.87 13.08
N ASP A 74 -23.85 -7.02 11.76
CA ASP A 74 -25.07 -7.54 11.16
C ASP A 74 -25.32 -9.02 11.53
N LEU A 75 -24.23 -9.76 11.81
CA LEU A 75 -24.31 -11.14 12.31
C LEU A 75 -24.59 -11.21 13.82
N LEU A 76 -24.25 -10.15 14.55
CA LEU A 76 -24.33 -10.10 16.02
C LEU A 76 -25.62 -9.44 16.51
N GLU A 77 -26.55 -9.10 15.65
CA GLU A 77 -27.83 -8.51 16.07
C GLU A 77 -28.58 -9.42 17.07
N PRO A 78 -29.17 -8.88 18.16
CA PRO A 78 -29.26 -7.45 18.53
C PRO A 78 -28.05 -6.91 19.34
N TYR A 79 -26.99 -7.67 19.48
CA TYR A 79 -25.81 -7.35 20.32
C TYR A 79 -24.70 -6.60 19.56
N GLY A 80 -24.83 -6.43 18.26
CA GLY A 80 -23.79 -5.85 17.38
C GLY A 80 -23.46 -4.37 17.66
N ASP A 81 -24.39 -3.62 18.28
CA ASP A 81 -24.16 -2.24 18.73
C ASP A 81 -24.50 -2.07 20.21
N PRO A 82 -23.62 -2.52 21.14
CA PRO A 82 -23.88 -2.45 22.57
C PRO A 82 -24.17 -1.01 23.01
N PHE A 83 -25.31 -0.81 23.70
CA PHE A 83 -25.77 0.50 24.17
C PHE A 83 -26.03 1.51 23.05
N ALA A 84 -26.19 1.10 21.80
CA ALA A 84 -26.29 1.97 20.61
C ALA A 84 -25.10 2.97 20.50
N ALA A 85 -23.94 2.61 20.99
CA ALA A 85 -22.79 3.49 21.10
C ALA A 85 -22.27 3.90 19.72
N ARG A 86 -22.21 2.96 18.77
CA ARG A 86 -21.74 3.22 17.41
C ARG A 86 -22.74 4.11 16.65
N SER A 87 -24.01 3.79 16.73
CA SER A 87 -25.08 4.60 16.13
C SER A 87 -25.08 6.02 16.71
N PHE A 88 -24.94 6.14 18.05
CA PHE A 88 -24.84 7.43 18.72
C PHE A 88 -23.62 8.26 18.28
N LEU A 89 -22.45 7.65 18.11
CA LEU A 89 -21.25 8.33 17.62
C LEU A 89 -21.41 8.74 16.14
N ARG A 90 -21.99 7.87 15.32
CA ARG A 90 -22.21 8.12 13.91
C ARG A 90 -23.13 9.34 13.68
N THR A 91 -24.18 9.52 14.48
CA THR A 91 -25.02 10.71 14.42
C THR A 91 -24.30 12.01 14.78
N ARG A 92 -23.09 11.91 15.36
CA ARG A 92 -22.20 13.02 15.69
C ARG A 92 -21.02 13.16 14.74
N GLY A 93 -21.04 12.46 13.62
CA GLY A 93 -19.97 12.50 12.64
C GLY A 93 -18.73 11.71 13.04
N ILE A 94 -18.85 10.73 13.95
CA ILE A 94 -17.73 9.86 14.36
C ILE A 94 -18.01 8.42 13.94
N ALA A 95 -17.06 7.82 13.23
CA ALA A 95 -17.04 6.40 12.92
C ALA A 95 -15.76 5.75 13.43
N TYR A 96 -15.86 4.48 13.82
CA TYR A 96 -14.69 3.64 14.11
C TYR A 96 -14.90 2.24 13.58
N SER A 97 -13.80 1.57 13.27
CA SER A 97 -13.82 0.17 12.87
C SER A 97 -12.62 -0.58 13.44
N PHE A 98 -12.79 -1.89 13.57
CA PHE A 98 -11.72 -2.82 13.90
C PHE A 98 -11.66 -3.86 12.79
N THR A 99 -10.50 -4.04 12.19
CA THR A 99 -10.28 -5.12 11.24
C THR A 99 -9.15 -6.00 11.75
N TYR A 100 -9.41 -7.27 11.92
CA TYR A 100 -8.38 -8.26 12.24
C TYR A 100 -8.10 -9.10 11.00
N VAL A 101 -6.84 -9.13 10.59
CA VAL A 101 -6.33 -10.03 9.56
C VAL A 101 -5.38 -11.02 10.22
N GLY A 102 -5.70 -12.31 10.16
CA GLY A 102 -4.86 -13.38 10.64
C GLY A 102 -4.42 -14.29 9.49
N GLU A 103 -3.15 -14.66 9.46
CA GLU A 103 -2.57 -15.46 8.39
C GLU A 103 -1.74 -16.63 8.92
N SER A 104 -1.78 -17.71 8.15
CA SER A 104 -0.87 -18.85 8.31
C SER A 104 -0.31 -19.20 6.94
N PHE A 105 1.03 -19.15 6.81
CA PHE A 105 1.73 -19.52 5.58
C PHE A 105 2.78 -20.60 5.82
N GLY A 106 2.94 -21.49 4.85
CA GLY A 106 3.94 -22.54 4.86
C GLY A 106 4.75 -22.59 3.57
N ASN A 107 6.08 -22.44 3.65
CA ASN A 107 7.00 -22.76 2.57
C ASN A 107 7.31 -24.26 2.60
N VAL A 108 6.72 -25.02 1.68
CA VAL A 108 6.81 -26.47 1.66
C VAL A 108 8.00 -26.98 0.84
N THR A 109 8.50 -26.18 -0.11
CA THR A 109 9.68 -26.53 -0.92
C THR A 109 10.56 -25.32 -1.16
N GLY A 110 11.88 -25.53 -1.27
CA GLY A 110 12.83 -24.48 -1.64
C GLY A 110 12.90 -23.32 -0.65
N GLY A 111 13.07 -22.09 -1.18
CA GLY A 111 13.40 -20.93 -0.37
C GLY A 111 14.77 -21.05 0.29
N ALA A 112 15.10 -20.15 1.20
CA ALA A 112 16.30 -20.26 2.03
C ALA A 112 16.20 -21.43 3.02
N ARG A 113 14.99 -21.74 3.47
CA ARG A 113 14.63 -22.95 4.23
C ARG A 113 13.12 -23.20 4.18
N ARG A 114 12.70 -24.44 4.46
CA ARG A 114 11.29 -24.80 4.64
C ARG A 114 10.80 -24.43 6.04
N GLY A 115 9.51 -24.17 6.17
CA GLY A 115 8.86 -23.91 7.45
C GLY A 115 7.55 -23.15 7.30
N GLY A 116 6.87 -22.93 8.42
CA GLY A 116 5.60 -22.23 8.47
C GLY A 116 5.60 -21.16 9.54
N ILE A 117 4.66 -20.23 9.40
CA ILE A 117 4.46 -19.11 10.30
C ILE A 117 2.95 -18.89 10.57
N ALA A 118 2.69 -18.14 11.63
CA ALA A 118 1.43 -17.43 11.81
C ALA A 118 1.76 -15.97 12.12
N GLU A 119 1.01 -15.08 11.49
CA GLU A 119 1.11 -13.63 11.69
C GLU A 119 -0.27 -12.99 11.66
N GLY A 120 -0.37 -11.76 12.14
CA GLY A 120 -1.62 -11.03 12.08
C GLY A 120 -1.47 -9.56 12.37
N ARG A 121 -2.50 -8.83 11.96
CA ARG A 121 -2.64 -7.38 12.14
C ARG A 121 -4.04 -7.06 12.62
N LEU A 122 -4.13 -6.37 13.75
CA LEU A 122 -5.33 -5.65 14.14
C LEU A 122 -5.18 -4.21 13.69
N ASP A 123 -6.15 -3.72 12.95
CA ASP A 123 -6.29 -2.35 12.50
C ASP A 123 -7.46 -1.70 13.24
N PHE A 124 -7.18 -0.65 13.98
CA PHE A 124 -8.17 0.23 14.57
C PHE A 124 -8.19 1.53 13.78
N GLN A 125 -9.34 1.85 13.20
CA GLN A 125 -9.55 3.08 12.44
C GLN A 125 -10.56 3.97 13.17
N PHE A 126 -10.30 5.27 13.09
CA PHE A 126 -11.17 6.31 13.61
C PHE A 126 -11.29 7.43 12.59
N ASP A 127 -12.53 7.74 12.21
CA ASP A 127 -12.89 8.77 11.26
C ASP A 127 -13.81 9.78 11.91
N ALA A 128 -13.62 11.06 11.59
CA ALA A 128 -14.52 12.11 12.04
C ALA A 128 -14.87 13.07 10.89
N ASP A 129 -16.17 13.28 10.71
CA ASP A 129 -16.73 14.35 9.92
C ASP A 129 -16.66 15.64 10.75
N LEU A 130 -15.73 16.52 10.41
CA LEU A 130 -15.47 17.73 11.17
C LEU A 130 -16.57 18.78 10.94
N ASP A 131 -17.35 18.69 9.87
CA ASP A 131 -18.52 19.54 9.66
C ASP A 131 -19.60 19.19 10.70
N THR A 132 -20.01 17.94 10.77
CA THR A 132 -20.98 17.48 11.78
C THR A 132 -20.48 17.66 13.20
N LEU A 133 -19.18 17.43 13.46
CA LEU A 133 -18.62 17.44 14.82
C LEU A 133 -18.44 18.87 15.36
N MET A 134 -18.00 19.82 14.54
CA MET A 134 -17.60 21.15 14.99
C MET A 134 -17.89 22.29 13.99
N GLY A 135 -18.63 22.04 12.91
CA GLY A 135 -18.98 23.04 11.89
C GLY A 135 -17.83 23.39 10.93
N TRP A 136 -16.76 22.58 10.87
CA TRP A 136 -15.69 22.77 9.89
C TRP A 136 -16.08 22.12 8.57
N ARG A 137 -16.70 22.91 7.70
CA ARG A 137 -17.29 22.44 6.45
C ARG A 137 -16.30 21.71 5.55
N ASP A 138 -16.77 20.61 4.97
CA ASP A 138 -16.03 19.79 3.99
C ASP A 138 -14.66 19.29 4.49
N ALA A 139 -14.49 19.22 5.82
CA ALA A 139 -13.28 18.73 6.44
C ALA A 139 -13.50 17.37 7.11
N ALA A 140 -12.52 16.50 7.00
CA ALA A 140 -12.49 15.18 7.62
C ALA A 140 -11.18 14.93 8.36
N PHE A 141 -11.27 14.16 9.44
CA PHE A 141 -10.13 13.65 10.18
C PHE A 141 -10.10 12.12 10.09
N HIS A 142 -8.91 11.57 9.96
CA HIS A 142 -8.68 10.13 9.98
C HIS A 142 -7.45 9.79 10.80
N THR A 143 -7.49 8.65 11.49
CA THR A 143 -6.31 8.01 12.06
C THR A 143 -6.49 6.50 12.12
N ASN A 144 -5.40 5.76 11.91
CA ASN A 144 -5.40 4.34 12.19
C ASN A 144 -4.17 3.89 12.98
N LEU A 145 -4.40 2.85 13.81
CA LEU A 145 -3.42 2.24 14.69
C LEU A 145 -3.33 0.75 14.37
N TYR A 146 -2.13 0.27 14.10
CA TYR A 146 -1.88 -1.16 13.91
C TYR A 146 -1.30 -1.80 15.16
N GLN A 147 -1.81 -2.99 15.48
CA GLN A 147 -1.13 -3.96 16.33
C GLN A 147 -0.74 -5.15 15.45
N ILE A 148 0.57 -5.33 15.25
CA ILE A 148 1.16 -6.35 14.39
C ILE A 148 1.83 -7.40 15.26
N HIS A 149 1.62 -8.68 14.94
CA HIS A 149 2.20 -9.80 15.69
C HIS A 149 2.56 -10.96 14.75
N GLY A 150 3.34 -11.90 15.28
CA GLY A 150 3.86 -13.03 14.52
C GLY A 150 5.19 -12.74 13.82
N ILE A 151 5.51 -13.53 12.82
CA ILE A 151 6.74 -13.42 12.03
C ILE A 151 6.43 -13.66 10.56
N GLY A 152 7.07 -12.89 9.67
CA GLY A 152 6.85 -13.01 8.22
C GLY A 152 7.56 -14.21 7.59
N LEU A 153 6.92 -14.84 6.61
CA LEU A 153 7.45 -16.00 5.90
C LEU A 153 8.60 -15.62 4.97
N SER A 154 8.50 -14.49 4.29
CA SER A 154 9.53 -14.01 3.35
C SER A 154 10.86 -13.80 4.06
N ARG A 155 10.83 -13.05 5.14
CA ARG A 155 12.03 -12.71 5.93
C ARG A 155 12.71 -13.92 6.55
N HIS A 156 11.96 -14.94 6.98
CA HIS A 156 12.50 -16.03 7.80
C HIS A 156 12.74 -17.34 7.03
N TYR A 157 12.04 -17.54 5.91
CA TYR A 157 12.03 -18.83 5.23
C TYR A 157 12.26 -18.76 3.73
N VAL A 158 11.61 -17.87 3.00
CA VAL A 158 11.73 -17.80 1.54
C VAL A 158 12.95 -17.01 1.12
N ASP A 159 13.19 -15.85 1.74
CA ASP A 159 14.24 -14.87 1.42
C ASP A 159 14.06 -14.31 -0.01
N ASN A 160 12.88 -13.76 -0.27
CA ASN A 160 12.46 -13.15 -1.52
C ASN A 160 12.24 -11.65 -1.38
N PHE A 161 12.22 -10.93 -2.50
CA PHE A 161 11.97 -9.49 -2.54
C PHE A 161 10.49 -9.15 -2.48
N MET A 162 9.66 -9.86 -3.27
CA MET A 162 8.21 -9.68 -3.31
C MET A 162 7.58 -10.47 -2.16
N SER A 163 7.39 -9.80 -1.00
CA SER A 163 6.93 -10.46 0.23
C SER A 163 5.64 -11.24 0.02
N VAL A 164 5.58 -12.45 0.57
CA VAL A 164 4.45 -13.40 0.46
C VAL A 164 3.14 -12.78 0.96
N SER A 165 3.22 -11.90 1.94
CA SER A 165 2.05 -11.22 2.50
C SER A 165 2.22 -9.71 2.54
N ALA A 166 1.14 -8.99 2.21
CA ALA A 166 1.05 -7.55 2.31
C ALA A 166 0.99 -7.04 3.77
N ILE A 167 0.71 -7.93 4.76
CA ILE A 167 0.76 -7.56 6.17
C ILE A 167 2.04 -7.99 6.88
N GLU A 168 2.99 -8.60 6.16
CA GLU A 168 4.27 -9.03 6.73
C GLU A 168 5.08 -7.83 7.25
N ALA A 169 5.22 -7.73 8.56
CA ALA A 169 6.00 -6.70 9.23
C ALA A 169 6.54 -7.18 10.58
N LEU A 170 7.44 -6.40 11.20
CA LEU A 170 7.90 -6.70 12.55
C LEU A 170 6.81 -6.44 13.59
N PRO A 171 6.71 -7.28 14.63
CA PRO A 171 5.74 -7.09 15.72
C PRO A 171 5.88 -5.71 16.35
N SER A 172 4.79 -4.97 16.39
CA SER A 172 4.74 -3.62 16.95
C SER A 172 3.30 -3.15 17.15
N SER A 173 3.12 -2.18 18.06
CA SER A 173 1.94 -1.32 18.06
C SER A 173 2.36 0.04 17.54
N ARG A 174 1.65 0.55 16.52
CA ARG A 174 2.08 1.76 15.81
C ARG A 174 0.95 2.60 15.29
N LEU A 175 1.17 3.90 15.30
CA LEU A 175 0.42 4.83 14.49
C LEU A 175 0.85 4.65 13.03
N TYR A 176 -0.11 4.44 12.13
CA TYR A 176 0.17 4.37 10.70
C TYR A 176 -0.17 5.69 10.04
N GLU A 177 -1.44 6.00 9.85
CA GLU A 177 -1.85 7.28 9.29
C GLU A 177 -2.53 8.16 10.33
N LEU A 178 -2.36 9.48 10.17
CA LEU A 178 -3.00 10.52 10.98
C LEU A 178 -3.08 11.79 10.12
N TRP A 179 -4.27 12.14 9.63
CA TRP A 179 -4.40 13.27 8.73
C TRP A 179 -5.74 14.00 8.86
N VAL A 180 -5.73 15.23 8.32
CA VAL A 180 -6.93 16.03 8.05
C VAL A 180 -7.00 16.24 6.55
N GLU A 181 -8.20 16.08 5.98
CA GLU A 181 -8.50 16.43 4.59
C GLU A 181 -9.49 17.61 4.56
N GLN A 182 -9.18 18.62 3.77
CA GLN A 182 -10.11 19.71 3.42
C GLN A 182 -10.50 19.58 1.95
N ARG A 183 -11.79 19.63 1.67
CA ARG A 183 -12.33 19.64 0.32
C ARG A 183 -12.74 21.02 -0.11
N PHE A 184 -12.62 21.31 -1.39
CA PHE A 184 -12.90 22.57 -2.04
C PHE A 184 -13.65 22.30 -3.36
N PHE A 185 -14.37 23.31 -3.86
CA PHE A 185 -15.08 23.26 -5.15
C PHE A 185 -16.05 22.08 -5.22
N ASP A 186 -16.97 22.00 -4.27
CA ASP A 186 -17.96 20.92 -4.15
C ASP A 186 -17.33 19.50 -4.17
N GLY A 187 -16.15 19.40 -3.53
CA GLY A 187 -15.43 18.12 -3.40
C GLY A 187 -14.50 17.79 -4.55
N GLN A 188 -14.41 18.63 -5.59
CA GLN A 188 -13.50 18.36 -6.72
C GLN A 188 -12.02 18.36 -6.33
N LEU A 189 -11.61 19.21 -5.38
CA LEU A 189 -10.23 19.27 -4.87
C LEU A 189 -10.19 18.86 -3.41
N GLY A 190 -9.50 17.76 -3.10
CA GLY A 190 -9.18 17.33 -1.75
C GLY A 190 -7.71 17.55 -1.43
N ILE A 191 -7.42 18.25 -0.33
CA ILE A 191 -6.05 18.44 0.17
C ILE A 191 -5.94 17.72 1.52
N ARG A 192 -5.05 16.73 1.59
CA ARG A 192 -4.72 15.98 2.79
C ARG A 192 -3.40 16.42 3.38
N VAL A 193 -3.35 16.61 4.69
CA VAL A 193 -2.13 17.00 5.42
C VAL A 193 -2.03 16.16 6.68
N GLY A 194 -0.87 15.58 6.89
CA GLY A 194 -0.63 14.75 8.08
C GLY A 194 0.44 13.72 7.88
N GLN A 195 0.36 12.61 8.62
CA GLN A 195 1.15 11.41 8.40
C GLN A 195 0.43 10.52 7.41
N LEU A 196 0.99 10.33 6.22
CA LEU A 196 0.39 9.62 5.10
C LEU A 196 1.31 8.51 4.59
N ALA A 197 0.73 7.49 4.00
CA ALA A 197 1.42 6.48 3.22
C ALA A 197 1.13 6.66 1.72
N THR A 198 2.03 6.19 0.85
CA THR A 198 1.83 6.28 -0.60
C THR A 198 1.06 5.09 -1.16
N ASP A 199 1.22 3.92 -0.57
CA ASP A 199 0.61 2.66 -1.01
C ASP A 199 -0.91 2.58 -0.80
N THR A 200 -1.48 3.51 -0.05
CA THR A 200 -2.93 3.65 0.12
C THR A 200 -3.61 4.41 -1.02
N GLU A 201 -2.85 5.15 -1.83
CA GLU A 201 -3.43 6.07 -2.83
C GLU A 201 -2.80 6.00 -4.21
N PHE A 202 -1.48 5.71 -4.31
CA PHE A 202 -0.74 5.73 -5.57
C PHE A 202 -0.37 4.31 -6.02
N ALA A 203 -0.23 4.14 -7.32
CA ALA A 203 0.17 2.88 -7.96
C ALA A 203 -0.74 1.68 -7.63
N VAL A 204 -1.98 1.91 -7.22
CA VAL A 204 -2.95 0.88 -6.82
C VAL A 204 -3.72 0.37 -8.04
N SER A 205 -3.78 -0.95 -8.21
CA SER A 205 -4.71 -1.64 -9.10
C SER A 205 -5.87 -2.21 -8.29
N GLN A 206 -7.11 -1.95 -8.71
CA GLN A 206 -8.29 -2.46 -8.02
C GLN A 206 -8.36 -3.99 -8.08
N THR A 207 -8.13 -4.58 -9.25
CA THR A 207 -8.09 -6.04 -9.42
C THR A 207 -6.91 -6.66 -8.68
N GLY A 208 -5.77 -5.95 -8.60
CA GLY A 208 -4.57 -6.38 -7.87
C GLY A 208 -4.77 -6.53 -6.37
N THR A 209 -5.72 -5.82 -5.77
CA THR A 209 -6.01 -5.90 -4.31
C THR A 209 -6.57 -7.25 -3.86
N LEU A 210 -7.02 -8.10 -4.78
CA LEU A 210 -7.43 -9.47 -4.47
C LEU A 210 -6.28 -10.32 -3.90
N PHE A 211 -5.05 -10.09 -4.36
CA PHE A 211 -3.92 -10.95 -4.10
C PHE A 211 -3.22 -10.62 -2.77
N LEU A 212 -2.63 -11.68 -2.14
CA LEU A 212 -2.02 -11.56 -0.81
C LEU A 212 -0.56 -11.12 -0.86
N ASN A 213 0.16 -11.47 -1.95
CA ASN A 213 1.55 -11.04 -2.10
C ASN A 213 1.64 -9.51 -2.16
N SER A 214 2.52 -8.94 -1.37
CA SER A 214 2.65 -7.49 -1.19
C SER A 214 2.86 -6.73 -2.50
N THR A 215 3.46 -7.38 -3.50
CA THR A 215 3.79 -6.73 -4.77
C THR A 215 2.57 -6.34 -5.59
N PHE A 216 1.44 -7.07 -5.45
CA PHE A 216 0.19 -6.75 -6.15
C PHE A 216 -0.53 -5.54 -5.53
N GLY A 217 -0.36 -5.30 -4.22
CA GLY A 217 -0.80 -4.08 -3.56
C GLY A 217 0.07 -2.88 -3.95
N TRP A 218 1.40 -3.02 -3.77
CA TRP A 218 2.38 -1.99 -4.09
C TRP A 218 3.57 -2.57 -4.84
N PRO A 219 3.93 -2.07 -6.05
CA PRO A 219 5.03 -2.62 -6.85
C PRO A 219 6.34 -2.65 -6.07
N ASN A 220 6.89 -3.85 -5.87
CA ASN A 220 8.09 -4.01 -5.05
C ASN A 220 9.30 -3.20 -5.58
N ILE A 221 9.37 -2.94 -6.90
CA ILE A 221 10.40 -2.08 -7.47
C ILE A 221 10.45 -0.72 -6.77
N MET A 222 9.30 -0.13 -6.42
CA MET A 222 9.25 1.18 -5.76
C MET A 222 9.75 1.08 -4.31
N ALA A 223 9.32 0.06 -3.57
CA ALA A 223 9.78 -0.20 -2.20
C ALA A 223 11.30 -0.45 -2.14
N SER A 224 11.85 -1.16 -3.12
CA SER A 224 13.26 -1.55 -3.16
C SER A 224 14.24 -0.42 -3.50
N VAL A 225 13.75 0.69 -4.06
CA VAL A 225 14.62 1.79 -4.57
C VAL A 225 14.45 3.11 -3.82
N ILE A 226 13.48 3.20 -2.92
CA ILE A 226 13.25 4.35 -2.04
C ILE A 226 13.89 4.07 -0.68
N PRO A 227 14.52 5.07 -0.03
CA PRO A 227 15.14 4.91 1.29
C PRO A 227 14.18 4.32 2.34
N SER A 228 14.66 3.39 3.14
CA SER A 228 13.88 2.66 4.17
C SER A 228 12.62 1.95 3.65
N GLY A 229 12.52 1.70 2.35
CA GLY A 229 11.35 1.12 1.69
C GLY A 229 10.33 2.17 1.21
N GLY A 230 10.48 3.42 1.57
CA GLY A 230 9.54 4.50 1.31
C GLY A 230 8.39 4.59 2.33
N PRO A 231 7.53 5.60 2.19
CA PRO A 231 6.35 5.77 3.03
C PRO A 231 5.22 4.82 2.61
N ILE A 232 5.41 3.54 2.89
CA ILE A 232 4.47 2.44 2.63
C ILE A 232 4.34 1.58 3.89
N TYR A 233 3.30 0.74 3.94
CA TYR A 233 3.11 -0.20 5.04
C TYR A 233 4.43 -0.89 5.46
N PRO A 234 4.77 -0.94 6.72
CA PRO A 234 4.09 -0.39 7.89
C PRO A 234 4.59 1.01 8.32
N LEU A 235 5.19 1.79 7.43
CA LEU A 235 5.82 3.09 7.71
C LEU A 235 5.14 4.21 6.92
N ALA A 236 4.62 5.22 7.63
CA ALA A 236 4.09 6.44 7.05
C ALA A 236 4.90 7.66 7.50
N VAL A 237 4.74 8.79 6.83
CA VAL A 237 5.53 10.02 7.05
C VAL A 237 4.67 11.27 6.98
N PRO A 238 5.12 12.40 7.56
CA PRO A 238 4.53 13.70 7.31
C PRO A 238 4.53 14.03 5.81
N ALA A 239 3.36 14.42 5.30
CA ALA A 239 3.14 14.65 3.89
C ALA A 239 1.99 15.62 3.63
N VAL A 240 1.91 16.10 2.40
CA VAL A 240 0.77 16.82 1.83
C VAL A 240 0.42 16.15 0.50
N ARG A 241 -0.86 15.83 0.32
CA ARG A 241 -1.40 15.27 -0.93
C ARG A 241 -2.57 16.11 -1.41
N ALA A 242 -2.60 16.42 -2.71
CA ALA A 242 -3.73 17.00 -3.41
C ALA A 242 -4.29 16.02 -4.43
N LYS A 243 -5.62 15.88 -4.48
CA LYS A 243 -6.34 15.11 -5.51
C LYS A 243 -7.40 16.03 -6.12
N TYR A 244 -7.40 16.12 -7.45
CA TYR A 244 -8.34 16.92 -8.20
C TYR A 244 -9.11 16.02 -9.19
N VAL A 245 -10.44 15.99 -9.02
CA VAL A 245 -11.37 15.29 -9.90
C VAL A 245 -11.92 16.29 -10.89
N LEU A 246 -11.43 16.26 -12.14
CA LEU A 246 -11.84 17.19 -13.19
C LEU A 246 -13.28 16.91 -13.65
N ASN A 247 -13.60 15.63 -13.81
CA ASN A 247 -14.90 15.11 -14.21
C ASN A 247 -15.00 13.62 -13.86
N GLN A 248 -16.07 12.94 -14.24
CA GLN A 248 -16.26 11.51 -13.97
C GLN A 248 -15.17 10.61 -14.56
N SER A 249 -14.56 11.04 -15.69
CA SER A 249 -13.54 10.25 -16.39
C SER A 249 -12.10 10.59 -16.02
N PHE A 250 -11.81 11.79 -15.50
CA PHE A 250 -10.43 12.24 -15.37
C PHE A 250 -10.11 12.80 -13.98
N SER A 251 -9.08 12.26 -13.36
CA SER A 251 -8.55 12.74 -12.08
C SER A 251 -7.03 12.86 -12.10
N LEU A 252 -6.53 13.80 -11.29
CA LEU A 252 -5.11 14.03 -11.05
C LEU A 252 -4.86 13.96 -9.56
N GLN A 253 -3.73 13.37 -9.16
CA GLN A 253 -3.27 13.46 -7.78
C GLN A 253 -1.76 13.63 -7.70
N ALA A 254 -1.30 14.33 -6.68
CA ALA A 254 0.11 14.52 -6.40
C ALA A 254 0.35 14.65 -4.90
N GLY A 255 1.50 14.18 -4.42
CA GLY A 255 1.88 14.29 -3.04
C GLY A 255 3.36 14.59 -2.85
N ILE A 256 3.67 15.27 -1.76
CA ILE A 256 5.02 15.56 -1.29
C ILE A 256 5.15 14.93 0.10
N TYR A 257 6.10 14.02 0.24
CA TYR A 257 6.34 13.19 1.41
C TYR A 257 7.75 13.43 1.95
N ASP A 258 7.97 13.28 3.25
CA ASP A 258 9.33 13.04 3.74
C ASP A 258 9.86 11.75 3.09
N GLY A 259 11.07 11.77 2.55
CA GLY A 259 11.55 10.69 1.68
C GLY A 259 12.20 9.51 2.40
N ASP A 260 12.31 9.52 3.74
CA ASP A 260 12.91 8.43 4.51
C ASP A 260 12.17 8.20 5.84
N PRO A 261 11.19 7.29 5.88
CA PRO A 261 10.31 7.11 7.05
C PRO A 261 11.03 6.68 8.33
N ALA A 262 12.23 6.19 8.23
CA ALA A 262 13.02 5.76 9.40
C ALA A 262 14.31 6.57 9.59
N GLY A 263 14.63 7.41 8.62
CA GLY A 263 15.89 8.14 8.53
C GLY A 263 17.09 7.25 8.19
N PRO A 264 18.21 7.85 7.80
CA PRO A 264 19.38 7.09 7.39
C PRO A 264 19.95 6.28 8.55
N PRO A 265 20.45 5.05 8.30
CA PRO A 265 21.12 4.28 9.31
C PRO A 265 22.41 5.01 9.76
N ARG A 266 22.54 5.25 11.06
CA ARG A 266 23.75 5.84 11.68
C ARG A 266 24.56 4.75 12.34
N ARG A 267 25.87 4.99 12.53
CA ARG A 267 26.74 4.04 13.26
C ARG A 267 26.15 3.77 14.65
N GLY A 268 25.89 2.51 14.95
CA GLY A 268 25.28 2.08 16.22
C GLY A 268 23.75 2.00 16.23
N ASN A 269 23.07 2.45 15.18
CA ASN A 269 21.61 2.28 15.05
C ASN A 269 21.27 0.93 14.39
N ASP A 270 20.10 0.42 14.68
CA ASP A 270 19.58 -0.79 14.03
C ASP A 270 19.49 -0.58 12.50
N PRO A 271 19.96 -1.53 11.68
CA PRO A 271 19.87 -1.44 10.23
C PRO A 271 18.42 -1.51 9.72
N ASP A 272 17.52 -2.13 10.49
CA ASP A 272 16.13 -2.32 10.12
C ASP A 272 15.31 -1.03 10.30
N PRO A 273 14.68 -0.50 9.23
CA PRO A 273 13.88 0.72 9.31
C PRO A 273 12.66 0.56 10.25
N GLN A 274 12.05 -0.60 10.29
CA GLN A 274 10.88 -0.83 11.17
C GLN A 274 11.26 -0.79 12.65
N ARG A 275 12.51 -1.13 13.02
CA ARG A 275 13.01 -0.98 14.38
C ARG A 275 13.42 0.45 14.70
N ARG A 276 13.96 1.21 13.71
CA ARG A 276 14.28 2.62 13.90
C ARG A 276 13.03 3.50 14.09
N ASN A 277 11.94 3.17 13.39
CA ASN A 277 10.62 3.81 13.56
C ASN A 277 9.59 2.76 14.01
N ARG A 278 9.73 2.26 15.22
CA ARG A 278 8.93 1.14 15.73
C ARG A 278 7.46 1.50 15.98
N THR A 279 7.21 2.72 16.44
CA THR A 279 5.88 3.17 16.88
C THR A 279 5.14 4.00 15.85
N GLY A 280 5.79 4.33 14.70
CA GLY A 280 5.20 5.21 13.69
C GLY A 280 5.10 6.67 14.12
N THR A 281 5.73 7.08 15.21
CA THR A 281 5.60 8.43 15.80
C THR A 281 6.84 9.29 15.66
N ASN A 282 7.74 8.98 14.73
CA ASN A 282 8.96 9.76 14.53
C ASN A 282 8.70 11.13 13.88
N PHE A 283 7.63 11.28 13.09
CA PHE A 283 7.20 12.52 12.40
C PHE A 283 8.37 13.29 11.77
N ARG A 284 9.20 12.56 10.99
CA ARG A 284 10.38 13.15 10.36
C ARG A 284 9.98 14.11 9.25
N THR A 285 10.67 15.25 9.14
CA THR A 285 10.44 16.29 8.12
C THR A 285 11.75 16.85 7.58
N ASN A 286 12.86 16.20 7.83
CA ASN A 286 14.21 16.72 7.55
C ASN A 286 15.01 15.85 6.57
N ASP A 287 14.39 14.85 5.98
CA ASP A 287 14.99 14.04 4.93
C ASP A 287 14.64 14.63 3.54
N PRO A 288 15.43 14.32 2.50
CA PRO A 288 15.13 14.77 1.14
C PRO A 288 13.77 14.29 0.68
N ALA A 289 12.92 15.18 0.20
CA ALA A 289 11.54 14.90 -0.17
C ALA A 289 11.40 13.81 -1.25
N LEU A 290 10.30 13.06 -1.17
CA LEU A 290 9.74 12.24 -2.22
C LEU A 290 8.51 12.95 -2.79
N VAL A 291 8.47 13.14 -4.12
CA VAL A 291 7.28 13.63 -4.83
C VAL A 291 6.76 12.49 -5.71
N ILE A 292 5.46 12.29 -5.70
CA ILE A 292 4.76 11.32 -6.54
C ILE A 292 3.52 11.97 -7.14
N ALA A 293 3.21 11.65 -8.40
CA ALA A 293 2.03 12.15 -9.08
C ALA A 293 1.45 11.12 -10.03
N GLU A 294 0.12 11.16 -10.20
CA GLU A 294 -0.66 10.30 -11.09
C GLU A 294 -1.72 11.08 -11.86
N ALA A 295 -2.02 10.60 -13.05
CA ALA A 295 -3.20 10.95 -13.83
C ALA A 295 -3.97 9.65 -14.13
N ALA A 296 -5.26 9.63 -13.83
CA ALA A 296 -6.14 8.50 -14.11
C ALA A 296 -7.25 8.90 -15.08
N TYR A 297 -7.52 8.02 -16.04
CA TYR A 297 -8.59 8.15 -17.01
C TYR A 297 -9.49 6.91 -16.96
N ALA A 298 -10.75 7.09 -16.61
CA ALA A 298 -11.80 6.08 -16.60
C ALA A 298 -12.68 6.19 -17.85
N TYR A 299 -13.08 5.07 -18.39
CA TYR A 299 -13.94 4.95 -19.57
C TYR A 299 -14.93 3.80 -19.41
N GLY A 300 -15.93 3.72 -20.32
CA GLY A 300 -17.01 2.71 -20.23
C GLY A 300 -17.93 2.94 -19.04
N LEU A 301 -18.21 4.20 -18.70
CA LEU A 301 -18.93 4.57 -17.48
C LEU A 301 -20.45 4.59 -17.66
N GLU A 302 -20.91 4.74 -18.89
CA GLU A 302 -22.33 4.83 -19.22
C GLU A 302 -22.86 3.44 -19.64
N ALA A 303 -24.12 3.16 -19.33
CA ALA A 303 -24.75 1.87 -19.66
C ALA A 303 -24.83 1.61 -21.17
N ASP A 304 -24.80 2.68 -21.98
CA ASP A 304 -24.87 2.64 -23.45
C ASP A 304 -23.48 2.51 -24.09
N ASP A 305 -22.40 2.52 -23.32
CA ASP A 305 -21.04 2.34 -23.82
C ASP A 305 -20.90 0.92 -24.40
N ASN A 306 -20.30 0.83 -25.61
CA ASN A 306 -19.98 -0.47 -26.20
C ASN A 306 -18.70 -1.10 -25.63
N ILE A 307 -18.12 -0.51 -24.58
CA ILE A 307 -16.88 -0.92 -23.94
C ILE A 307 -17.14 -1.07 -22.45
N GLU A 308 -16.74 -2.22 -21.88
CA GLU A 308 -16.79 -2.42 -20.44
C GLU A 308 -15.91 -1.42 -19.67
N PRO A 309 -16.29 -1.07 -18.42
CA PRO A 309 -15.54 -0.11 -17.63
C PRO A 309 -14.07 -0.48 -17.45
N GLY A 310 -13.24 0.52 -17.58
CA GLY A 310 -11.82 0.39 -17.37
C GLY A 310 -11.17 1.69 -16.91
N THR A 311 -9.96 1.58 -16.37
CA THR A 311 -9.14 2.72 -15.93
C THR A 311 -7.72 2.58 -16.43
N VAL A 312 -7.17 3.66 -16.95
CA VAL A 312 -5.75 3.78 -17.29
C VAL A 312 -5.15 4.82 -16.36
N THR A 313 -4.12 4.42 -15.60
CA THR A 313 -3.37 5.31 -14.70
C THR A 313 -1.94 5.42 -15.17
N LEU A 314 -1.42 6.65 -15.25
CA LEU A 314 -0.03 6.95 -15.51
C LEU A 314 0.54 7.75 -14.34
N GLY A 315 1.66 7.30 -13.81
CA GLY A 315 2.28 7.96 -12.68
C GLY A 315 3.80 7.95 -12.71
N GLY A 316 4.37 8.73 -11.80
CA GLY A 316 5.80 8.80 -11.63
C GLY A 316 6.18 9.43 -10.32
N TRP A 317 7.40 9.16 -9.88
CA TRP A 317 7.93 9.69 -8.64
C TRP A 317 9.37 10.18 -8.80
N TYR A 318 9.75 11.11 -7.93
CA TYR A 318 11.11 11.64 -7.83
C TYR A 318 11.51 11.84 -6.38
N HIS A 319 12.67 11.30 -5.99
CA HIS A 319 13.26 11.46 -4.66
C HIS A 319 14.49 12.36 -4.75
N PHE A 320 14.52 13.47 -4.00
CA PHE A 320 15.56 14.49 -4.07
C PHE A 320 16.89 14.13 -3.36
N GLY A 321 17.00 12.94 -2.82
CA GLY A 321 18.17 12.46 -2.10
C GLY A 321 19.41 12.22 -2.97
N ARG A 322 20.41 11.58 -2.35
CA ARG A 322 21.65 11.19 -3.01
C ARG A 322 21.81 9.68 -2.97
N PHE A 323 22.04 9.07 -4.14
CA PHE A 323 22.11 7.63 -4.32
C PHE A 323 23.49 7.20 -4.81
N GLY A 324 23.97 6.05 -4.34
CA GLY A 324 25.23 5.47 -4.76
C GLY A 324 25.09 4.58 -5.99
N SER A 325 26.11 4.55 -6.86
CA SER A 325 26.19 3.53 -7.90
C SER A 325 26.31 2.14 -7.26
N LEU A 326 25.57 1.16 -7.80
CA LEU A 326 25.68 -0.23 -7.36
C LEU A 326 26.89 -0.97 -7.95
N ARG A 327 27.66 -0.34 -8.87
CA ARG A 327 28.75 -1.00 -9.57
C ARG A 327 30.04 -0.20 -9.58
N PHE A 328 29.96 1.12 -9.78
CA PHE A 328 31.12 1.95 -10.09
C PHE A 328 31.51 2.85 -8.92
N ASP A 329 32.80 2.97 -8.69
CA ASP A 329 33.39 3.94 -7.78
C ASP A 329 33.46 5.35 -8.39
N ARG A 330 33.99 6.31 -7.65
CA ARG A 330 34.12 7.71 -8.10
C ARG A 330 35.01 7.90 -9.30
N SER A 331 35.99 7.01 -9.51
CA SER A 331 36.92 7.02 -10.65
C SER A 331 36.34 6.27 -11.88
N GLY A 332 35.19 5.59 -11.74
CA GLY A 332 34.58 4.80 -12.80
C GLY A 332 35.05 3.35 -12.85
N GLY A 333 35.92 2.93 -11.93
CA GLY A 333 36.29 1.53 -11.74
C GLY A 333 35.20 0.73 -11.05
N SER A 334 35.25 -0.61 -11.16
CA SER A 334 34.30 -1.46 -10.45
C SER A 334 34.55 -1.43 -8.95
N LEU A 335 33.48 -1.30 -8.14
CA LEU A 335 33.54 -1.43 -6.68
C LEU A 335 34.01 -2.81 -6.20
N ALA A 336 33.89 -3.84 -7.06
CA ALA A 336 34.40 -5.19 -6.79
C ALA A 336 35.92 -5.31 -7.00
N ASN A 337 36.56 -4.34 -7.67
CA ASN A 337 38.03 -4.36 -7.87
C ASN A 337 38.73 -4.11 -6.54
N PRO A 338 39.69 -4.95 -6.09
CA PRO A 338 40.46 -4.72 -4.88
C PRO A 338 41.20 -3.38 -4.84
N SER A 339 41.54 -2.81 -6.01
CA SER A 339 42.17 -1.48 -6.14
C SER A 339 41.19 -0.33 -6.12
N SER A 340 39.88 -0.58 -6.02
CA SER A 340 38.86 0.46 -5.94
C SER A 340 38.96 1.24 -4.63
N SER A 341 38.61 2.52 -4.66
CA SER A 341 38.50 3.35 -3.44
C SER A 341 37.39 2.87 -2.48
N GLY A 342 36.49 1.97 -2.91
CA GLY A 342 35.31 1.55 -2.19
C GLY A 342 34.23 2.64 -2.06
N LEU A 343 34.50 3.86 -2.56
CA LEU A 343 33.56 4.98 -2.50
C LEU A 343 32.72 5.02 -3.76
N ALA A 344 31.46 4.62 -3.66
CA ALA A 344 30.54 4.61 -4.79
C ALA A 344 30.39 6.00 -5.45
N ARG A 345 30.32 6.03 -6.78
CA ARG A 345 29.90 7.21 -7.54
C ARG A 345 28.51 7.63 -7.07
N ARG A 346 28.31 8.93 -6.86
CA ARG A 346 27.06 9.46 -6.34
C ARG A 346 26.24 10.16 -7.43
N PHE A 347 24.94 9.93 -7.39
CA PHE A 347 23.94 10.59 -8.21
C PHE A 347 23.03 11.47 -7.35
N ARG A 348 22.58 12.59 -7.90
CA ARG A 348 21.52 13.40 -7.32
C ARG A 348 20.18 12.86 -7.81
N GLY A 349 19.24 12.67 -6.89
CA GLY A 349 17.90 12.21 -7.18
C GLY A 349 17.82 10.73 -7.57
N ASN A 350 16.62 10.22 -7.45
CA ASN A 350 16.18 8.94 -7.96
C ASN A 350 14.75 9.10 -8.49
N SER A 351 14.34 8.29 -9.46
CA SER A 351 13.03 8.44 -10.10
C SER A 351 12.50 7.10 -10.58
N GLY A 352 11.21 7.06 -10.84
CA GLY A 352 10.57 5.97 -11.55
C GLY A 352 9.29 6.45 -12.22
N ILE A 353 8.83 5.67 -13.17
CA ILE A 353 7.55 5.85 -13.85
C ILE A 353 6.79 4.54 -13.80
N TYR A 354 5.46 4.63 -13.84
CA TYR A 354 4.59 3.46 -13.92
C TYR A 354 3.31 3.75 -14.71
N GLY A 355 2.72 2.69 -15.23
CA GLY A 355 1.42 2.72 -15.85
C GLY A 355 0.61 1.52 -15.39
N ILE A 356 -0.70 1.69 -15.23
CA ILE A 356 -1.65 0.67 -14.78
C ILE A 356 -2.84 0.68 -15.72
N ILE A 357 -3.34 -0.50 -16.04
CA ILE A 357 -4.62 -0.70 -16.71
C ILE A 357 -5.40 -1.66 -15.83
N ASP A 358 -6.59 -1.26 -15.40
CA ASP A 358 -7.62 -2.12 -14.82
C ASP A 358 -8.79 -2.15 -15.80
N GLN A 359 -9.28 -3.35 -16.19
CA GLN A 359 -10.31 -3.52 -17.19
C GLN A 359 -11.28 -4.63 -16.81
N THR A 360 -12.56 -4.32 -16.74
CA THR A 360 -13.63 -5.33 -16.75
C THR A 360 -13.71 -5.93 -18.15
N ILE A 361 -13.57 -7.24 -18.27
CA ILE A 361 -13.57 -7.94 -19.57
C ILE A 361 -14.82 -8.76 -19.80
N TYR A 362 -15.60 -9.03 -18.74
CA TYR A 362 -16.83 -9.78 -18.81
C TYR A 362 -17.72 -9.46 -17.62
N ARG A 363 -19.01 -9.31 -17.86
CA ARG A 363 -20.07 -9.24 -16.83
C ARG A 363 -21.09 -10.35 -17.06
N GLU A 364 -21.56 -10.91 -15.97
CA GLU A 364 -22.63 -11.91 -16.06
C GLU A 364 -23.97 -11.25 -16.44
N PRO A 365 -24.72 -11.85 -17.38
CA PRO A 365 -26.00 -11.29 -17.81
C PRO A 365 -27.05 -11.18 -16.69
N ASP A 366 -27.00 -12.10 -15.73
CA ASP A 366 -27.95 -12.19 -14.63
C ASP A 366 -27.57 -11.32 -13.43
N ASP A 367 -26.28 -11.00 -13.26
CA ASP A 367 -25.76 -10.09 -12.22
C ASP A 367 -24.60 -9.24 -12.76
N PRO A 368 -24.83 -7.97 -13.11
CA PRO A 368 -23.78 -7.09 -13.63
C PRO A 368 -22.63 -6.80 -12.65
N ASN A 369 -22.74 -7.18 -11.37
CA ASN A 369 -21.68 -7.06 -10.38
C ASN A 369 -20.75 -8.28 -10.38
N ASP A 370 -21.14 -9.37 -11.03
CA ASP A 370 -20.35 -10.59 -11.18
C ASP A 370 -19.66 -10.60 -12.55
N GLY A 371 -18.51 -11.26 -12.63
CA GLY A 371 -17.77 -11.32 -13.87
C GLY A 371 -16.26 -11.22 -13.67
N ALA A 372 -15.55 -10.97 -14.76
CA ALA A 372 -14.08 -11.00 -14.83
C ALA A 372 -13.48 -9.61 -15.06
N SER A 373 -12.45 -9.30 -14.29
CA SER A 373 -11.62 -8.11 -14.46
C SER A 373 -10.14 -8.51 -14.55
N VAL A 374 -9.39 -7.76 -15.34
CA VAL A 374 -7.94 -7.95 -15.51
C VAL A 374 -7.20 -6.68 -15.15
N PHE A 375 -5.95 -6.83 -14.74
CA PHE A 375 -5.05 -5.71 -14.60
C PHE A 375 -3.68 -6.01 -15.21
N VAL A 376 -3.00 -4.94 -15.61
CA VAL A 376 -1.59 -4.96 -16.01
C VAL A 376 -0.93 -3.71 -15.45
N ARG A 377 0.22 -3.87 -14.77
CA ARG A 377 1.02 -2.75 -14.27
C ARG A 377 2.48 -2.91 -14.67
N LEU A 378 3.06 -1.83 -15.21
CA LEU A 378 4.45 -1.76 -15.62
C LEU A 378 5.14 -0.62 -14.88
N SER A 379 6.34 -0.86 -14.35
CA SER A 379 7.15 0.19 -13.72
C SER A 379 8.63 0.07 -14.08
N GLY A 380 9.29 1.22 -14.13
CA GLY A 380 10.70 1.30 -14.45
C GLY A 380 11.45 2.36 -13.67
N SER A 381 12.74 2.11 -13.40
CA SER A 381 13.65 3.01 -12.67
C SER A 381 15.07 2.96 -13.21
N PRO A 382 15.94 3.98 -12.96
CA PRO A 382 17.32 4.00 -13.41
C PRO A 382 18.14 2.79 -12.93
N SER A 383 18.80 2.12 -13.85
CA SER A 383 19.62 0.92 -13.60
C SER A 383 20.96 1.19 -12.89
N ASP A 384 21.42 2.45 -12.87
CA ASP A 384 22.75 2.82 -12.40
C ASP A 384 22.87 2.93 -10.88
N ARG A 385 21.77 3.14 -10.18
CA ARG A 385 21.66 3.35 -8.72
C ARG A 385 20.66 2.44 -8.02
N ASN A 386 19.82 1.72 -8.76
CA ASN A 386 18.74 0.89 -8.23
C ASN A 386 19.04 -0.60 -8.39
N LEU A 387 18.61 -1.40 -7.40
CA LEU A 387 18.72 -2.85 -7.44
C LEU A 387 17.83 -3.44 -8.53
N LEU A 388 16.61 -2.90 -8.65
CA LEU A 388 15.62 -3.28 -9.66
C LEU A 388 15.46 -2.14 -10.67
N ASP A 389 15.28 -2.46 -11.94
CA ASP A 389 15.15 -1.47 -13.01
C ASP A 389 13.93 -1.65 -13.91
N LEU A 390 13.24 -2.79 -13.80
CA LEU A 390 12.00 -3.09 -14.51
C LEU A 390 11.12 -4.02 -13.67
N TYR A 391 9.83 -3.75 -13.67
CA TYR A 391 8.80 -4.52 -13.00
C TYR A 391 7.57 -4.62 -13.90
N LEU A 392 6.96 -5.80 -13.94
CA LEU A 392 5.70 -6.07 -14.61
C LEU A 392 4.87 -6.99 -13.72
N ASP A 393 3.61 -6.66 -13.52
CA ASP A 393 2.62 -7.59 -13.01
C ASP A 393 1.33 -7.54 -13.83
N ALA A 394 0.59 -8.64 -13.77
CA ALA A 394 -0.69 -8.79 -14.43
C ALA A 394 -1.51 -9.87 -13.72
N GLY A 395 -2.81 -9.78 -13.77
CA GLY A 395 -3.69 -10.79 -13.21
C GLY A 395 -5.12 -10.67 -13.69
N ILE A 396 -5.90 -11.67 -13.32
CA ILE A 396 -7.33 -11.77 -13.56
C ILE A 396 -8.03 -12.15 -12.26
N GLY A 397 -9.13 -11.49 -11.96
CA GLY A 397 -10.06 -11.84 -10.92
C GLY A 397 -11.45 -12.15 -11.52
N TYR A 398 -12.13 -13.16 -11.00
CA TYR A 398 -13.50 -13.48 -11.37
C TYR A 398 -14.35 -13.55 -10.11
N LYS A 399 -15.33 -12.68 -10.01
CA LYS A 399 -16.32 -12.68 -8.94
C LYS A 399 -17.57 -13.48 -9.39
N GLY A 400 -18.12 -14.30 -8.48
CA GLY A 400 -19.32 -15.09 -8.74
C GLY A 400 -19.10 -16.36 -9.58
N LEU A 401 -17.84 -16.78 -9.84
CA LEU A 401 -17.54 -17.93 -10.71
C LEU A 401 -18.22 -19.25 -10.28
N LEU A 402 -18.40 -19.46 -8.98
CA LEU A 402 -18.96 -20.72 -8.48
C LEU A 402 -20.45 -20.60 -8.21
N PRO A 403 -21.30 -21.53 -8.69
CA PRO A 403 -22.74 -21.49 -8.44
C PRO A 403 -23.09 -21.41 -6.95
N GLY A 404 -23.95 -20.44 -6.59
CA GLY A 404 -24.36 -20.18 -5.21
C GLY A 404 -23.32 -19.47 -4.35
N ARG A 405 -22.26 -18.92 -4.95
CA ARG A 405 -21.15 -18.20 -4.31
C ARG A 405 -20.87 -16.90 -5.07
N SER A 406 -21.91 -16.10 -5.29
CA SER A 406 -21.83 -14.84 -6.05
C SER A 406 -20.90 -13.79 -5.44
N ASP A 407 -20.70 -13.82 -4.11
CA ASP A 407 -19.82 -12.88 -3.42
C ASP A 407 -18.34 -13.30 -3.42
N ASP A 408 -18.05 -14.54 -3.77
CA ASP A 408 -16.69 -15.05 -3.76
C ASP A 408 -15.91 -14.61 -5.00
N THR A 409 -14.60 -14.44 -4.82
CA THR A 409 -13.71 -14.05 -5.91
C THR A 409 -12.54 -15.01 -6.01
N VAL A 410 -12.27 -15.51 -7.21
CA VAL A 410 -11.07 -16.29 -7.52
C VAL A 410 -10.15 -15.48 -8.42
N GLY A 411 -8.85 -15.61 -8.26
CA GLY A 411 -7.91 -14.92 -9.14
C GLY A 411 -6.60 -15.64 -9.32
N VAL A 412 -5.93 -15.26 -10.42
CA VAL A 412 -4.57 -15.69 -10.75
C VAL A 412 -3.79 -14.46 -11.15
N ALA A 413 -2.61 -14.27 -10.56
CA ALA A 413 -1.72 -13.16 -10.90
C ALA A 413 -0.26 -13.62 -11.03
N PHE A 414 0.48 -12.89 -11.82
CA PHE A 414 1.90 -13.09 -12.04
C PHE A 414 2.63 -11.75 -11.95
N ALA A 415 3.76 -11.74 -11.25
CA ALA A 415 4.66 -10.59 -11.21
C ALA A 415 6.09 -11.02 -11.50
N ILE A 416 6.85 -10.14 -12.14
CA ILE A 416 8.28 -10.30 -12.41
C ILE A 416 9.02 -8.98 -12.25
N GLU A 417 10.15 -9.03 -11.57
CA GLU A 417 11.07 -7.91 -11.43
C GLU A 417 12.49 -8.27 -11.86
N ARG A 418 13.13 -7.33 -12.50
CA ARG A 418 14.47 -7.53 -13.07
C ARG A 418 15.53 -6.88 -12.20
N ILE A 419 16.55 -7.66 -11.82
CA ILE A 419 17.77 -7.11 -11.24
C ILE A 419 18.44 -6.20 -12.27
N SER A 420 18.80 -5.00 -11.86
CA SER A 420 19.32 -3.97 -12.74
C SER A 420 20.62 -4.34 -13.46
N LYS A 421 20.86 -3.72 -14.60
CA LYS A 421 22.08 -3.93 -15.39
C LYS A 421 23.35 -3.74 -14.57
N ASN A 422 23.39 -2.71 -13.69
CA ASN A 422 24.56 -2.43 -12.87
C ASN A 422 24.72 -3.42 -11.73
N ALA A 423 23.65 -3.84 -11.05
CA ALA A 423 23.73 -4.87 -10.03
C ALA A 423 24.21 -6.21 -10.61
N ARG A 424 23.67 -6.64 -11.76
CA ARG A 424 24.17 -7.84 -12.48
C ARG A 424 25.61 -7.69 -12.95
N GLY A 425 26.01 -6.47 -13.33
CA GLY A 425 27.39 -6.15 -13.69
C GLY A 425 28.33 -6.27 -12.48
N PHE A 426 27.89 -5.80 -11.31
CA PHE A 426 28.64 -5.94 -10.06
C PHE A 426 28.81 -7.42 -9.67
N ASP A 427 27.76 -8.23 -9.76
CA ASP A 427 27.84 -9.67 -9.48
C ASP A 427 28.89 -10.36 -10.38
N ARG A 428 28.93 -9.98 -11.68
CA ARG A 428 29.94 -10.49 -12.61
C ARG A 428 31.37 -10.02 -12.26
N ASP A 429 31.50 -8.74 -11.88
CA ASP A 429 32.80 -8.18 -11.50
C ASP A 429 33.30 -8.81 -10.19
N THR A 430 32.43 -9.09 -9.23
CA THR A 430 32.75 -9.79 -7.98
C THR A 430 33.31 -11.19 -8.27
N LEU A 431 32.72 -11.91 -9.20
CA LEU A 431 33.26 -13.22 -9.63
C LEU A 431 34.64 -13.07 -10.28
N LEU A 432 34.81 -12.04 -11.14
CA LEU A 432 36.07 -11.78 -11.85
C LEU A 432 37.22 -11.46 -10.89
N PHE A 433 36.97 -10.58 -9.93
CA PHE A 433 38.01 -10.08 -9.01
C PHE A 433 38.14 -10.92 -7.73
N GLY A 434 37.05 -11.53 -7.26
CA GLY A 434 37.02 -12.27 -5.99
C GLY A 434 37.37 -13.75 -6.12
N GLY A 435 37.33 -14.31 -7.33
CA GLY A 435 37.65 -15.72 -7.62
C GLY A 435 36.70 -16.74 -6.98
N THR A 436 35.77 -16.33 -6.13
CA THR A 436 34.80 -17.23 -5.49
C THR A 436 33.54 -17.35 -6.36
N PRO A 437 33.13 -18.56 -6.76
CA PRO A 437 31.90 -18.76 -7.48
C PRO A 437 30.69 -18.28 -6.67
N ALA A 438 30.01 -17.22 -7.13
CA ALA A 438 28.77 -16.75 -6.56
C ALA A 438 27.67 -16.73 -7.64
N PRO A 439 26.44 -17.05 -7.32
CA PRO A 439 25.34 -16.96 -8.26
C PRO A 439 25.19 -15.52 -8.77
N ARG A 440 25.01 -15.37 -10.09
CA ARG A 440 24.63 -14.09 -10.68
C ARG A 440 23.12 -13.96 -10.60
N ARG A 441 22.66 -12.88 -9.95
CA ARG A 441 21.25 -12.54 -9.86
C ARG A 441 20.71 -12.16 -11.24
N SER A 442 19.42 -12.36 -11.47
CA SER A 442 18.78 -12.06 -12.76
C SER A 442 17.42 -11.38 -12.61
N SER A 443 16.47 -12.10 -12.10
CA SER A 443 15.09 -11.64 -11.85
C SER A 443 14.45 -12.52 -10.79
N GLU A 444 13.49 -11.98 -10.06
CA GLU A 444 12.54 -12.73 -9.24
C GLU A 444 11.18 -12.70 -9.93
N ALA A 445 10.38 -13.76 -9.78
CA ALA A 445 8.99 -13.74 -10.22
C ALA A 445 8.12 -14.51 -9.23
N VAL A 446 6.84 -14.18 -9.19
CA VAL A 446 5.83 -14.89 -8.40
C VAL A 446 4.60 -15.17 -9.25
N LEU A 447 4.06 -16.38 -9.11
CA LEU A 447 2.72 -16.76 -9.55
C LEU A 447 1.86 -16.94 -8.31
N GLU A 448 0.70 -16.31 -8.25
CA GLU A 448 -0.26 -16.46 -7.15
C GLU A 448 -1.61 -16.93 -7.69
N VAL A 449 -2.23 -17.84 -6.93
CA VAL A 449 -3.63 -18.26 -7.11
C VAL A 449 -4.32 -18.07 -5.77
N SER A 450 -5.37 -17.28 -5.77
CA SER A 450 -6.08 -16.91 -4.55
C SER A 450 -7.58 -17.06 -4.72
N TYR A 451 -8.28 -17.52 -3.68
CA TYR A 451 -9.71 -17.64 -3.63
C TYR A 451 -10.25 -16.98 -2.37
N GLN A 452 -10.94 -15.85 -2.52
CA GLN A 452 -11.55 -15.14 -1.43
C GLN A 452 -13.00 -15.60 -1.24
N ALA A 453 -13.25 -16.33 -0.16
CA ALA A 453 -14.57 -16.81 0.23
C ALA A 453 -15.20 -15.85 1.24
N VAL A 454 -16.37 -15.29 0.90
CA VAL A 454 -17.19 -14.50 1.82
C VAL A 454 -18.08 -15.46 2.63
N LEU A 455 -17.82 -15.55 3.93
CA LEU A 455 -18.57 -16.45 4.83
C LEU A 455 -19.79 -15.76 5.44
N GLY A 456 -19.83 -14.45 5.40
CA GLY A 456 -20.91 -13.61 5.89
C GLY A 456 -20.47 -12.16 6.02
N PRO A 457 -21.35 -11.26 6.43
CA PRO A 457 -20.99 -9.86 6.63
C PRO A 457 -19.75 -9.68 7.48
N GLY A 458 -18.74 -9.02 6.94
CA GLY A 458 -17.48 -8.74 7.64
C GLY A 458 -16.57 -9.94 7.90
N VAL A 459 -16.85 -11.12 7.35
CA VAL A 459 -16.01 -12.33 7.55
C VAL A 459 -15.61 -12.94 6.22
N THR A 460 -14.31 -12.98 5.94
CA THR A 460 -13.76 -13.65 4.75
C THR A 460 -12.67 -14.64 5.13
N VAL A 461 -12.53 -15.68 4.32
CA VAL A 461 -11.44 -16.65 4.39
C VAL A 461 -10.84 -16.79 3.00
N GLN A 462 -9.52 -16.82 2.92
CA GLN A 462 -8.84 -16.76 1.64
C GLN A 462 -7.67 -17.76 1.60
N PRO A 463 -7.91 -19.00 1.11
CA PRO A 463 -6.83 -19.91 0.73
C PRO A 463 -6.01 -19.34 -0.43
N ASP A 464 -4.71 -19.55 -0.36
CA ASP A 464 -3.72 -18.96 -1.26
C ASP A 464 -2.60 -19.91 -1.59
N PHE A 465 -2.14 -19.84 -2.82
CA PHE A 465 -0.95 -20.54 -3.29
C PHE A 465 -0.03 -19.61 -4.05
N GLN A 466 1.24 -19.57 -3.66
CA GLN A 466 2.27 -18.80 -4.35
C GLN A 466 3.44 -19.69 -4.76
N TYR A 467 3.92 -19.49 -5.99
CA TYR A 467 5.17 -20.10 -6.45
C TYR A 467 6.19 -19.00 -6.78
N VAL A 468 7.24 -18.93 -5.95
CA VAL A 468 8.30 -17.92 -6.09
C VAL A 468 9.45 -18.50 -6.91
N PHE A 469 9.70 -17.89 -8.05
CA PHE A 469 10.79 -18.23 -8.95
C PHE A 469 12.03 -17.40 -8.60
N ARG A 470 13.16 -18.06 -8.39
CA ARG A 470 14.46 -17.41 -8.13
C ARG A 470 14.38 -16.36 -7.01
N PRO A 471 14.02 -16.72 -5.79
CA PRO A 471 13.97 -15.79 -4.67
C PRO A 471 15.23 -14.93 -4.58
N SER A 472 15.12 -13.65 -4.21
CA SER A 472 16.19 -12.65 -4.20
C SER A 472 16.94 -12.53 -5.55
N GLY A 473 16.22 -12.78 -6.67
CA GLY A 473 16.81 -12.79 -8.01
C GLY A 473 17.72 -13.97 -8.30
N GLY A 474 17.68 -15.04 -7.50
CA GLY A 474 18.57 -16.18 -7.54
C GLY A 474 19.90 -15.91 -6.85
N ALA A 475 19.90 -15.16 -5.76
CA ALA A 475 21.07 -14.95 -4.89
C ALA A 475 21.56 -16.26 -4.25
N ALA A 476 22.77 -16.22 -3.68
CA ALA A 476 23.27 -17.31 -2.85
C ALA A 476 22.41 -17.48 -1.59
N ASN A 477 22.18 -18.73 -1.19
CA ASN A 477 21.45 -19.00 0.04
C ASN A 477 22.32 -18.60 1.24
N PRO A 478 21.91 -17.63 2.07
CA PRO A 478 22.72 -17.18 3.20
C PRO A 478 22.89 -18.22 4.31
N ARG A 479 22.13 -19.33 4.23
CA ARG A 479 22.18 -20.44 5.19
C ARG A 479 23.03 -21.60 4.72
N GLU A 480 23.51 -21.59 3.48
CA GLU A 480 24.38 -22.61 2.89
C GLU A 480 25.76 -22.01 2.57
N MET A 481 26.82 -22.59 3.14
CA MET A 481 28.21 -22.06 2.95
C MET A 481 28.78 -22.38 1.57
N ASP A 482 28.13 -23.25 0.78
CA ASP A 482 28.60 -23.68 -0.55
C ASP A 482 28.24 -22.71 -1.67
N GLY A 483 27.57 -21.57 -1.34
CA GLY A 483 27.19 -20.55 -2.30
C GLY A 483 26.09 -20.96 -3.29
N ARG A 484 25.35 -22.04 -3.03
CA ARG A 484 24.22 -22.44 -3.88
C ARG A 484 23.13 -21.37 -3.88
N ARG A 485 22.43 -21.29 -5.01
CA ARG A 485 21.28 -20.39 -5.15
C ARG A 485 20.14 -20.80 -4.24
N ILE A 486 19.42 -19.80 -3.74
CA ILE A 486 18.09 -20.01 -3.16
C ILE A 486 17.22 -20.70 -4.22
N ARG A 487 16.56 -21.80 -3.84
CA ARG A 487 15.70 -22.58 -4.74
C ARG A 487 14.32 -21.93 -4.85
N ASN A 488 13.64 -22.19 -5.97
CA ASN A 488 12.24 -21.81 -6.11
C ASN A 488 11.42 -22.34 -4.94
N ALA A 489 10.49 -21.54 -4.45
CA ALA A 489 9.67 -21.85 -3.28
C ALA A 489 8.21 -22.06 -3.66
N ALA A 490 7.56 -23.06 -3.06
CA ALA A 490 6.12 -23.22 -3.11
C ALA A 490 5.54 -22.94 -1.73
N VAL A 491 4.62 -21.98 -1.68
CA VAL A 491 4.00 -21.47 -0.47
C VAL A 491 2.51 -21.72 -0.52
N PHE A 492 1.96 -22.25 0.56
CA PHE A 492 0.52 -22.34 0.79
C PHE A 492 0.14 -21.46 1.96
N GLY A 493 -0.96 -20.76 1.81
CA GLY A 493 -1.47 -19.79 2.78
C GLY A 493 -2.95 -19.90 3.03
N LEU A 494 -3.33 -19.38 4.18
CA LEU A 494 -4.71 -19.13 4.55
C LEU A 494 -4.78 -17.81 5.30
N ARG A 495 -5.58 -16.87 4.77
CA ARG A 495 -5.93 -15.62 5.45
C ARG A 495 -7.35 -15.70 5.95
N ALA A 496 -7.59 -15.18 7.15
CA ALA A 496 -8.92 -14.90 7.66
C ALA A 496 -9.00 -13.41 8.01
N THR A 497 -10.07 -12.75 7.57
CA THR A 497 -10.33 -11.35 7.88
C THR A 497 -11.66 -11.23 8.60
N ILE A 498 -11.67 -10.49 9.71
CA ILE A 498 -12.86 -10.18 10.48
C ILE A 498 -12.93 -8.67 10.65
N ARG A 499 -14.03 -8.06 10.24
CA ARG A 499 -14.27 -6.62 10.32
C ARG A 499 -15.47 -6.32 11.22
N TYR A 500 -15.27 -5.39 12.19
CA TYR A 500 -16.30 -4.89 13.08
C TYR A 500 -16.48 -3.39 12.91
#